data_f1206a644db9f5e2686f8c413eeb7237
#
_entry.id   f1206a644db9f5e2686f8c413eeb7237
#
_cell.length_a   1.000
_cell.length_b   1.000
_cell.length_c   1.000
_cell.angle_alpha   90.00
_cell.angle_beta   90.00
_cell.angle_gamma   90.00
#
_symmetry.space_group_name_H-M   'P 1'
#
loop_
_entity.id
_entity.type
_entity.pdbx_description
1 polymer ?
#
loop_
_entity_poly.entity_id
_entity_poly.type
_entity_poly.pdbx_seq_one_letter_code
_entity_poly.pdbx_strand_id
1 'polypeptide(L)'
;MAVAHLKNVEYKSDRQRSIDKSVVYALYISLIKNFLYMTHFQIECIESKTEGAREQYGRFILEPLNQGQGITVGNALRRTILSDLYGAAVVAVRIAGINHEFSTIAGVREDILEILLNLKEVVLKSYTDTPQIGRVRVQGPAIITAGLFDVPNEIEIVDPRQYIATICNNTIFEMEFRIEQGRGYKLVNKGIDDKAVDFLQIDAVFMPAKKFNYVVEEIRVNPKNIKEKLLIELWTNGSLSPQEALSQGATVLTNLFYPLRKIDFKPIADPTTPDQQQIGMVLIEELQLSVRAYNCLKRAQINTIGDLLEYSPEKLQQLKNFGRKSADEVFVTLKTKLGIILK
;
A
#
# COMPACT_ATOMS: atom_id res chain seq x y z
N MET A 1 -1.68 -19.98 28.07
CA MET A 1 -2.64 -21.07 27.70
C MET A 1 -2.31 -21.81 26.41
N ALA A 2 -1.12 -21.67 25.83
CA ALA A 2 -0.75 -22.34 24.57
C ALA A 2 0.14 -23.60 24.76
N VAL A 3 0.43 -24.01 25.99
CA VAL A 3 1.34 -25.16 26.29
C VAL A 3 0.58 -26.47 26.56
N ALA A 4 -0.76 -26.42 26.71
CA ALA A 4 -1.55 -27.59 27.10
C ALA A 4 -2.13 -28.42 25.92
N HIS A 5 -1.93 -28.01 24.65
CA HIS A 5 -2.62 -28.65 23.52
C HIS A 5 -1.75 -29.57 22.64
N LEU A 6 -0.49 -29.80 23.03
CA LEU A 6 0.45 -30.64 22.24
C LEU A 6 0.74 -32.01 22.83
N LYS A 7 -0.04 -32.49 23.80
CA LYS A 7 0.21 -33.81 24.45
C LYS A 7 -0.59 -34.99 23.90
N ASN A 8 -1.49 -34.80 22.93
CA ASN A 8 -2.30 -35.91 22.41
C ASN A 8 -2.31 -35.90 20.86
N VAL A 9 -1.17 -36.19 20.26
CA VAL A 9 -1.12 -36.71 18.87
C VAL A 9 -0.43 -38.04 18.93
N GLU A 10 -1.20 -39.13 19.04
CA GLU A 10 -0.75 -40.48 18.78
C GLU A 10 -0.43 -40.62 17.28
N TYR A 11 0.86 -40.75 16.96
CA TYR A 11 1.32 -41.10 15.62
C TYR A 11 1.13 -42.59 15.40
N LYS A 12 0.22 -43.00 14.52
CA LYS A 12 0.19 -44.28 13.86
C LYS A 12 1.41 -44.39 12.94
N SER A 13 2.21 -45.45 13.21
CA SER A 13 3.38 -45.82 12.46
C SER A 13 3.06 -46.22 11.02
N ASP A 14 3.77 -45.65 10.03
CA ASP A 14 4.36 -46.46 8.99
C ASP A 14 5.48 -45.70 8.23
N ARG A 15 6.64 -46.40 8.15
CA ARG A 15 7.86 -46.14 7.35
C ARG A 15 8.81 -45.05 7.80
N GLN A 16 9.73 -45.49 8.66
CA GLN A 16 11.13 -45.12 8.77
C GLN A 16 11.68 -44.05 7.82
N ARG A 17 11.76 -42.83 8.34
CA ARG A 17 12.95 -41.98 8.33
C ARG A 17 13.11 -41.50 9.77
N SER A 18 14.06 -42.06 10.49
CA SER A 18 14.45 -41.57 11.80
C SER A 18 14.98 -40.13 11.64
N ILE A 19 14.08 -39.15 11.83
CA ILE A 19 14.52 -37.77 12.01
C ILE A 19 15.35 -37.80 13.29
N ASP A 20 16.63 -37.54 13.14
CA ASP A 20 17.59 -37.54 14.24
C ASP A 20 17.08 -36.56 15.32
N LYS A 21 16.76 -37.10 16.50
CA LYS A 21 16.28 -36.30 17.64
C LYS A 21 17.21 -35.13 17.96
N SER A 22 18.50 -35.27 17.62
CA SER A 22 19.50 -34.21 17.78
C SER A 22 19.23 -33.03 16.85
N VAL A 23 18.77 -33.28 15.61
CA VAL A 23 18.43 -32.22 14.64
C VAL A 23 17.14 -31.46 15.04
N VAL A 24 16.13 -32.20 15.54
CA VAL A 24 14.90 -31.58 16.06
C VAL A 24 15.19 -30.76 17.31
N TYR A 25 16.06 -31.25 18.19
CA TYR A 25 16.48 -30.51 19.39
C TYR A 25 17.34 -29.30 19.03
N ALA A 26 18.21 -29.39 18.03
CA ALA A 26 19.00 -28.26 17.53
C ALA A 26 18.14 -27.22 16.86
N LEU A 27 17.13 -27.62 16.07
CA LEU A 27 16.13 -26.73 15.48
C LEU A 27 15.25 -26.06 16.56
N TYR A 28 14.85 -26.82 17.59
CA TYR A 28 14.07 -26.28 18.72
C TYR A 28 14.89 -25.28 19.55
N ILE A 29 16.15 -25.58 19.83
CA ILE A 29 17.08 -24.66 20.51
C ILE A 29 17.40 -23.45 19.64
N SER A 30 17.54 -23.60 18.32
CA SER A 30 17.71 -22.50 17.37
C SER A 30 16.46 -21.62 17.30
N LEU A 31 15.26 -22.20 17.30
CA LEU A 31 13.98 -21.47 17.38
C LEU A 31 13.82 -20.72 18.72
N ILE A 32 14.16 -21.36 19.85
CA ILE A 32 14.16 -20.72 21.16
C ILE A 32 15.22 -19.63 21.24
N LYS A 33 16.44 -19.85 20.73
CA LYS A 33 17.48 -18.81 20.65
C LYS A 33 17.03 -17.64 19.78
N ASN A 34 16.43 -17.88 18.61
CA ASN A 34 15.89 -16.82 17.77
C ASN A 34 14.72 -16.06 18.43
N PHE A 35 13.93 -16.74 19.26
CA PHE A 35 12.87 -16.12 20.07
C PHE A 35 13.44 -15.32 21.25
N LEU A 36 14.55 -15.77 21.85
CA LEU A 36 15.26 -15.07 22.94
C LEU A 36 16.14 -13.91 22.46
N TYR A 37 16.49 -13.85 21.16
CA TYR A 37 17.22 -12.72 20.55
C TYR A 37 16.30 -11.60 20.04
N MET A 38 14.98 -11.73 20.17
CA MET A 38 14.10 -10.58 20.05
C MET A 38 14.44 -9.62 21.20
N THR A 39 14.99 -8.48 20.86
CA THR A 39 15.24 -7.36 21.77
C THR A 39 13.93 -7.05 22.50
N HIS A 40 13.84 -7.52 23.75
CA HIS A 40 12.67 -7.25 24.59
C HIS A 40 12.74 -5.79 25.05
N PHE A 41 12.22 -4.88 24.24
CA PHE A 41 11.82 -3.58 24.74
C PHE A 41 10.38 -3.67 25.24
N GLN A 42 10.07 -2.95 26.29
CA GLN A 42 8.72 -2.80 26.80
C GLN A 42 8.12 -1.52 26.25
N ILE A 43 6.82 -1.55 26.02
CA ILE A 43 6.04 -0.37 25.62
C ILE A 43 5.09 -0.07 26.76
N GLU A 44 5.21 1.13 27.34
CA GLU A 44 4.34 1.60 28.40
C GLU A 44 3.62 2.87 27.96
N CYS A 45 2.31 2.94 28.20
CA CYS A 45 1.53 4.15 28.05
C CYS A 45 1.57 4.91 29.39
N ILE A 46 2.27 6.03 29.43
CA ILE A 46 2.42 6.81 30.66
C ILE A 46 1.23 7.71 30.87
N GLU A 47 0.71 8.27 29.80
CA GLU A 47 -0.34 9.27 29.84
C GLU A 47 -1.28 9.09 28.67
N SER A 48 -2.57 9.13 28.95
CA SER A 48 -3.64 9.14 27.96
C SER A 48 -4.67 10.15 28.40
N LYS A 49 -4.92 11.16 27.54
CA LYS A 49 -5.88 12.24 27.80
C LYS A 49 -6.84 12.35 26.64
N THR A 50 -8.10 12.61 26.94
CA THR A 50 -9.13 12.92 25.97
C THR A 50 -9.64 14.33 26.28
N GLU A 51 -9.27 15.29 25.43
CA GLU A 51 -9.70 16.69 25.53
C GLU A 51 -10.83 16.92 24.53
N GLY A 52 -12.06 16.46 24.89
CA GLY A 52 -13.21 16.49 23.97
C GLY A 52 -13.23 15.33 22.98
N ALA A 53 -14.21 15.32 22.07
CA ALA A 53 -14.41 14.25 21.11
C ALA A 53 -13.29 14.20 20.02
N ARG A 54 -12.73 15.35 19.66
CA ARG A 54 -11.82 15.54 18.51
C ARG A 54 -10.34 15.64 18.87
N GLU A 55 -9.98 15.46 20.16
CA GLU A 55 -8.60 15.57 20.61
C GLU A 55 -8.29 14.49 21.62
N GLN A 56 -7.48 13.55 21.17
CA GLN A 56 -6.95 12.51 22.03
C GLN A 56 -5.43 12.58 22.01
N TYR A 57 -4.83 12.54 23.20
CA TYR A 57 -3.40 12.57 23.42
C TYR A 57 -2.94 11.29 24.08
N GLY A 58 -1.81 10.75 23.60
CA GLY A 58 -1.14 9.62 24.22
C GLY A 58 0.36 9.82 24.30
N ARG A 59 0.95 9.44 25.44
CA ARG A 59 2.38 9.46 25.68
C ARG A 59 2.86 8.06 25.99
N PHE A 60 3.83 7.58 25.20
CA PHE A 60 4.36 6.23 25.27
C PHE A 60 5.87 6.24 25.49
N ILE A 61 6.36 5.23 26.22
CA ILE A 61 7.78 4.96 26.38
C ILE A 61 8.08 3.59 25.79
N LEU A 62 9.20 3.52 25.03
CA LEU A 62 9.79 2.29 24.55
C LEU A 62 11.19 2.18 25.11
N GLU A 63 11.44 1.21 25.96
CA GLU A 63 12.76 0.97 26.59
C GLU A 63 12.94 -0.51 27.02
N PRO A 64 14.18 -1.02 27.13
CA PRO A 64 15.45 -0.42 26.71
C PRO A 64 15.72 -0.71 25.21
N LEU A 65 16.11 0.30 24.45
CA LEU A 65 16.54 0.17 23.06
C LEU A 65 18.09 0.17 22.97
N ASN A 66 18.65 -0.40 21.91
CA ASN A 66 20.07 -0.25 21.64
C ASN A 66 20.34 1.13 21.02
N GLN A 67 21.58 1.59 21.13
CA GLN A 67 22.01 2.87 20.60
C GLN A 67 21.71 2.99 19.08
N GLY A 68 21.07 4.10 18.68
CA GLY A 68 20.60 4.39 17.32
C GLY A 68 19.22 3.79 16.97
N GLN A 69 18.70 2.84 17.75
CA GLN A 69 17.38 2.26 17.47
C GLN A 69 16.23 3.23 17.77
N GLY A 70 16.37 4.07 18.77
CA GLY A 70 15.35 5.07 19.13
C GLY A 70 15.05 6.02 17.98
N ILE A 71 16.07 6.59 17.35
CA ILE A 71 15.90 7.49 16.19
C ILE A 71 15.30 6.73 15.01
N THR A 72 15.77 5.51 14.73
CA THR A 72 15.26 4.68 13.61
C THR A 72 13.79 4.39 13.78
N VAL A 73 13.37 3.88 14.94
CA VAL A 73 11.96 3.53 15.22
C VAL A 73 11.10 4.79 15.29
N GLY A 74 11.54 5.82 16.02
CA GLY A 74 10.80 7.07 16.19
C GLY A 74 10.50 7.78 14.86
N ASN A 75 11.51 7.90 13.99
CA ASN A 75 11.34 8.54 12.70
C ASN A 75 10.49 7.72 11.73
N ALA A 76 10.67 6.39 11.71
CA ALA A 76 9.86 5.49 10.88
C ALA A 76 8.37 5.57 11.30
N LEU A 77 8.07 5.46 12.60
CA LEU A 77 6.70 5.57 13.12
C LEU A 77 6.10 6.94 12.84
N ARG A 78 6.86 8.03 13.07
CA ARG A 78 6.40 9.40 12.79
C ARG A 78 5.93 9.54 11.34
N ARG A 79 6.76 9.14 10.39
CA ARG A 79 6.43 9.25 8.96
C ARG A 79 5.20 8.44 8.60
N THR A 80 5.16 7.18 9.02
CA THR A 80 4.05 6.27 8.70
C THR A 80 2.74 6.71 9.35
N ILE A 81 2.75 7.12 10.62
CA ILE A 81 1.54 7.52 11.34
C ILE A 81 0.96 8.82 10.77
N LEU A 82 1.81 9.76 10.32
CA LEU A 82 1.33 11.01 9.75
C LEU A 82 0.85 10.90 8.30
N SER A 83 1.32 9.91 7.50
CA SER A 83 1.02 9.84 6.06
C SER A 83 0.24 8.61 5.63
N ASP A 84 0.42 7.46 6.30
CA ASP A 84 -0.01 6.16 5.77
C ASP A 84 -1.19 5.53 6.52
N LEU A 85 -1.64 6.14 7.62
CA LEU A 85 -2.84 5.69 8.31
C LEU A 85 -4.09 5.99 7.48
N TYR A 86 -5.04 5.07 7.53
CA TYR A 86 -6.35 5.25 6.91
C TYR A 86 -7.26 6.09 7.78
N GLY A 87 -8.01 6.97 7.13
CA GLY A 87 -9.08 7.72 7.75
C GLY A 87 -10.28 7.82 6.80
N ALA A 88 -11.42 8.31 7.31
CA ALA A 88 -12.61 8.55 6.52
C ALA A 88 -12.88 10.06 6.41
N ALA A 89 -13.34 10.51 5.26
CA ALA A 89 -13.69 11.92 5.03
C ALA A 89 -14.82 12.05 4.01
N VAL A 90 -15.51 13.19 4.05
CA VAL A 90 -16.46 13.60 3.01
C VAL A 90 -15.66 14.06 1.79
N VAL A 91 -15.91 13.44 0.63
CA VAL A 91 -15.17 13.72 -0.62
C VAL A 91 -16.01 14.46 -1.65
N ALA A 92 -17.34 14.38 -1.55
CA ALA A 92 -18.25 15.04 -2.46
C ALA A 92 -19.60 15.30 -1.81
N VAL A 93 -20.30 16.34 -2.25
CA VAL A 93 -21.60 16.71 -1.71
C VAL A 93 -22.54 17.14 -2.84
N ARG A 94 -23.82 16.81 -2.70
CA ARG A 94 -24.90 17.27 -3.55
C ARG A 94 -25.92 17.99 -2.69
N ILE A 95 -26.20 19.26 -3.01
CA ILE A 95 -27.19 20.07 -2.32
C ILE A 95 -28.31 20.38 -3.32
N ALA A 96 -29.56 20.22 -2.90
CA ALA A 96 -30.71 20.42 -3.76
C ALA A 96 -30.74 21.86 -4.35
N GLY A 97 -30.78 21.95 -5.67
CA GLY A 97 -30.86 23.26 -6.40
C GLY A 97 -29.51 23.99 -6.54
N ILE A 98 -28.38 23.37 -6.22
CA ILE A 98 -27.04 23.97 -6.27
C ILE A 98 -26.18 23.25 -7.29
N ASN A 99 -25.56 24.00 -8.21
CA ASN A 99 -24.71 23.50 -9.28
C ASN A 99 -23.22 23.89 -9.17
N HIS A 100 -22.89 24.88 -8.32
CA HIS A 100 -21.53 25.36 -8.16
C HIS A 100 -21.24 25.87 -6.75
N GLU A 101 -20.00 25.86 -6.34
CA GLU A 101 -19.49 26.20 -5.00
C GLU A 101 -19.68 27.68 -4.58
N PHE A 102 -19.84 28.58 -5.55
CA PHE A 102 -19.98 30.02 -5.31
C PHE A 102 -21.44 30.49 -5.23
N SER A 103 -22.38 29.61 -4.99
CA SER A 103 -23.79 29.93 -4.85
C SER A 103 -24.21 30.08 -3.39
N THR A 104 -25.40 30.63 -3.18
CA THR A 104 -26.03 30.76 -1.86
C THR A 104 -27.37 30.03 -1.84
N ILE A 105 -27.80 29.58 -0.66
CA ILE A 105 -29.09 28.94 -0.46
C ILE A 105 -30.03 29.93 0.19
N ALA A 106 -31.20 30.17 -0.43
CA ALA A 106 -32.19 31.05 0.14
C ALA A 106 -32.66 30.56 1.52
N GLY A 107 -32.49 31.41 2.54
CA GLY A 107 -32.87 31.07 3.92
C GLY A 107 -31.80 30.31 4.74
N VAL A 108 -30.64 30.09 4.18
CA VAL A 108 -29.45 29.58 4.92
C VAL A 108 -28.46 30.74 5.07
N ARG A 109 -27.84 30.86 6.23
CA ARG A 109 -26.94 31.96 6.56
C ARG A 109 -25.61 31.86 5.84
N GLU A 110 -25.07 30.64 5.81
CA GLU A 110 -23.76 30.29 5.22
C GLU A 110 -23.88 30.16 3.70
N ASP A 111 -22.83 30.54 2.98
CA ASP A 111 -22.70 30.23 1.56
C ASP A 111 -22.24 28.74 1.39
N ILE A 112 -22.29 28.26 0.15
CA ILE A 112 -21.94 26.89 -0.14
C ILE A 112 -20.47 26.60 0.21
N LEU A 113 -19.56 27.54 -0.07
CA LEU A 113 -18.15 27.38 0.21
C LEU A 113 -17.90 27.21 1.72
N GLU A 114 -18.58 27.97 2.56
CA GLU A 114 -18.50 27.87 4.02
C GLU A 114 -19.05 26.52 4.50
N ILE A 115 -20.16 26.05 3.93
CA ILE A 115 -20.71 24.71 4.20
C ILE A 115 -19.71 23.61 3.83
N LEU A 116 -19.05 23.71 2.66
CA LEU A 116 -18.03 22.75 2.23
C LEU A 116 -16.82 22.73 3.18
N LEU A 117 -16.38 23.89 3.65
CA LEU A 117 -15.29 23.99 4.65
C LEU A 117 -15.68 23.37 5.99
N ASN A 118 -16.92 23.60 6.45
CA ASN A 118 -17.43 22.99 7.68
C ASN A 118 -17.55 21.46 7.54
N LEU A 119 -17.95 20.96 6.38
CA LEU A 119 -18.00 19.52 6.07
C LEU A 119 -16.62 18.87 6.05
N LYS A 120 -15.60 19.58 5.54
CA LYS A 120 -14.21 19.12 5.54
C LYS A 120 -13.66 18.89 6.96
N GLU A 121 -14.18 19.60 7.95
CA GLU A 121 -13.80 19.48 9.35
C GLU A 121 -14.51 18.34 10.08
N VAL A 122 -15.54 17.72 9.49
CA VAL A 122 -16.26 16.60 10.11
C VAL A 122 -15.34 15.40 10.22
N VAL A 123 -15.15 14.91 11.44
CA VAL A 123 -14.35 13.71 11.72
C VAL A 123 -15.25 12.50 11.71
N LEU A 124 -14.92 11.56 10.83
CA LEU A 124 -15.65 10.31 10.64
C LEU A 124 -14.76 9.11 10.91
N LYS A 125 -15.36 8.03 11.39
CA LYS A 125 -14.75 6.71 11.50
C LYS A 125 -15.52 5.75 10.60
N SER A 126 -14.83 5.08 9.67
CA SER A 126 -15.42 4.10 8.77
C SER A 126 -14.92 2.70 9.13
N TYR A 127 -15.85 1.75 9.13
CA TYR A 127 -15.56 0.33 9.34
C TYR A 127 -15.58 -0.46 8.02
N THR A 128 -15.73 0.22 6.88
CA THR A 128 -15.76 -0.38 5.54
C THR A 128 -14.88 0.40 4.57
N ASP A 129 -14.31 -0.29 3.59
CA ASP A 129 -13.48 0.31 2.53
C ASP A 129 -14.33 0.81 1.35
N THR A 130 -15.63 0.45 1.29
CA THR A 130 -16.53 0.85 0.21
C THR A 130 -17.06 2.27 0.42
N PRO A 131 -17.15 3.10 -0.64
CA PRO A 131 -17.76 4.42 -0.54
C PRO A 131 -19.20 4.34 -0.01
N GLN A 132 -19.54 5.22 0.94
CA GLN A 132 -20.85 5.30 1.56
C GLN A 132 -21.51 6.65 1.27
N ILE A 133 -22.84 6.70 1.29
CA ILE A 133 -23.62 7.93 1.09
C ILE A 133 -24.35 8.23 2.39
N GLY A 134 -24.10 9.43 2.93
CA GLY A 134 -24.87 10.00 4.02
C GLY A 134 -25.84 11.06 3.49
N ARG A 135 -26.86 11.37 4.28
CA ARG A 135 -27.91 12.35 3.98
C ARG A 135 -28.20 13.21 5.17
N VAL A 136 -28.69 14.42 4.89
CA VAL A 136 -29.30 15.28 5.91
C VAL A 136 -30.49 15.98 5.28
N ARG A 137 -31.62 16.00 6.02
CA ARG A 137 -32.82 16.73 5.64
C ARG A 137 -33.41 17.40 6.89
N VAL A 138 -33.38 18.71 6.90
CA VAL A 138 -33.82 19.53 8.05
C VAL A 138 -34.74 20.64 7.57
N GLN A 139 -35.83 20.84 8.29
CA GLN A 139 -36.72 21.99 8.09
C GLN A 139 -36.37 23.08 9.09
N GLY A 140 -36.19 24.31 8.60
CA GLY A 140 -35.86 25.45 9.45
C GLY A 140 -37.06 26.07 10.17
N PRO A 141 -36.80 27.06 11.06
CA PRO A 141 -35.46 27.49 11.48
C PRO A 141 -34.74 26.48 12.37
N ALA A 142 -33.48 26.19 12.07
CA ALA A 142 -32.68 25.18 12.80
C ALA A 142 -31.18 25.37 12.59
N ILE A 143 -30.39 24.90 13.53
CA ILE A 143 -28.93 24.76 13.40
C ILE A 143 -28.64 23.34 12.92
N ILE A 144 -27.94 23.20 11.82
CA ILE A 144 -27.50 21.90 11.29
C ILE A 144 -26.15 21.58 11.90
N THR A 145 -26.08 20.43 12.57
CA THR A 145 -24.86 19.86 13.10
C THR A 145 -24.62 18.47 12.50
N ALA A 146 -23.39 17.95 12.60
CA ALA A 146 -23.06 16.64 12.11
C ALA A 146 -23.93 15.51 12.75
N GLY A 147 -24.41 15.72 13.98
CA GLY A 147 -25.31 14.76 14.66
C GLY A 147 -26.68 14.58 14.01
N LEU A 148 -27.07 15.46 13.05
CA LEU A 148 -28.30 15.31 12.26
C LEU A 148 -28.09 14.51 10.97
N PHE A 149 -26.89 14.05 10.72
CA PHE A 149 -26.59 13.25 9.54
C PHE A 149 -27.17 11.84 9.66
N ASP A 150 -27.90 11.44 8.65
CA ASP A 150 -28.34 10.06 8.44
C ASP A 150 -27.25 9.33 7.67
N VAL A 151 -26.48 8.48 8.38
CA VAL A 151 -25.36 7.72 7.85
C VAL A 151 -25.57 6.23 8.06
N PRO A 152 -25.03 5.36 7.19
CA PRO A 152 -25.03 3.93 7.39
C PRO A 152 -24.37 3.53 8.71
N ASN A 153 -24.73 2.35 9.25
CA ASN A 153 -24.19 1.82 10.52
C ASN A 153 -22.66 1.60 10.51
N GLU A 154 -22.08 1.50 9.34
CA GLU A 154 -20.64 1.35 9.12
C GLU A 154 -19.87 2.67 9.30
N ILE A 155 -20.57 3.79 9.45
CA ILE A 155 -19.97 5.12 9.64
C ILE A 155 -20.35 5.66 11.01
N GLU A 156 -19.36 6.08 11.77
CA GLU A 156 -19.51 6.73 13.08
C GLU A 156 -19.06 8.19 12.98
N ILE A 157 -19.87 9.09 13.53
CA ILE A 157 -19.56 10.52 13.63
C ILE A 157 -18.88 10.75 14.97
N VAL A 158 -17.61 11.16 14.96
CA VAL A 158 -16.81 11.33 16.17
C VAL A 158 -17.29 12.53 17.00
N ASP A 159 -17.64 13.64 16.33
CA ASP A 159 -18.16 14.83 17.01
C ASP A 159 -19.52 15.24 16.43
N PRO A 160 -20.63 14.81 17.05
CA PRO A 160 -21.97 15.19 16.61
C PRO A 160 -22.28 16.67 16.75
N ARG A 161 -21.48 17.44 17.50
CA ARG A 161 -21.70 18.89 17.73
C ARG A 161 -21.05 19.75 16.66
N GLN A 162 -20.29 19.16 15.72
CA GLN A 162 -19.67 19.92 14.64
C GLN A 162 -20.72 20.70 13.87
N TYR A 163 -20.53 22.01 13.83
CA TYR A 163 -21.41 22.95 13.15
C TYR A 163 -21.26 22.84 11.65
N ILE A 164 -22.40 22.90 10.92
CA ILE A 164 -22.42 22.82 9.45
C ILE A 164 -23.04 24.08 8.86
N ALA A 165 -24.29 24.40 9.22
CA ALA A 165 -25.03 25.56 8.70
C ALA A 165 -26.20 25.96 9.60
N THR A 166 -26.76 27.17 9.35
CA THR A 166 -27.95 27.67 10.06
C THR A 166 -29.04 28.00 9.06
N ILE A 167 -30.20 27.39 9.23
CA ILE A 167 -31.41 27.74 8.46
C ILE A 167 -32.16 28.81 9.24
N CYS A 168 -32.35 29.99 8.62
CA CYS A 168 -33.01 31.14 9.25
C CYS A 168 -34.52 31.16 9.04
N ASN A 169 -35.01 30.58 7.94
CA ASN A 169 -36.41 30.64 7.51
C ASN A 169 -37.04 29.25 7.53
N ASN A 170 -38.34 29.14 7.28
CA ASN A 170 -39.04 27.86 7.14
C ASN A 170 -38.78 27.22 5.77
N THR A 171 -37.48 27.02 5.45
CA THR A 171 -36.98 26.34 4.26
C THR A 171 -36.53 24.93 4.60
N ILE A 172 -36.63 24.02 3.64
CA ILE A 172 -36.10 22.66 3.79
C ILE A 172 -34.69 22.66 3.21
N PHE A 173 -33.72 22.29 4.02
CA PHE A 173 -32.37 22.02 3.60
C PHE A 173 -32.21 20.52 3.35
N GLU A 174 -31.75 20.12 2.17
CA GLU A 174 -31.53 18.76 1.79
C GLU A 174 -30.16 18.60 1.12
N MET A 175 -29.35 17.70 1.67
CA MET A 175 -27.99 17.45 1.20
C MET A 175 -27.68 15.97 1.26
N GLU A 176 -27.01 15.47 0.22
CA GLU A 176 -26.39 14.15 0.20
C GLU A 176 -24.87 14.32 0.11
N PHE A 177 -24.12 13.49 0.80
CA PHE A 177 -22.67 13.56 0.78
C PHE A 177 -22.06 12.16 0.70
N ARG A 178 -20.94 12.08 -0.02
CA ARG A 178 -20.20 10.83 -0.21
C ARG A 178 -19.01 10.76 0.74
N ILE A 179 -18.91 9.66 1.46
CA ILE A 179 -17.86 9.36 2.41
C ILE A 179 -16.97 8.28 1.79
N GLU A 180 -15.67 8.52 1.78
CA GLU A 180 -14.66 7.55 1.33
C GLU A 180 -13.62 7.35 2.42
N GLN A 181 -12.97 6.17 2.39
CA GLN A 181 -11.78 5.89 3.15
C GLN A 181 -10.54 6.13 2.29
N GLY A 182 -9.51 6.74 2.86
CA GLY A 182 -8.30 7.07 2.15
C GLY A 182 -7.11 7.31 3.07
N ARG A 183 -6.01 7.78 2.49
CA ARG A 183 -4.78 8.14 3.20
C ARG A 183 -4.34 9.55 2.85
N GLY A 184 -3.75 10.25 3.83
CA GLY A 184 -3.17 11.55 3.61
C GLY A 184 -4.18 12.62 3.20
N TYR A 185 -3.79 13.46 2.25
CA TYR A 185 -4.60 14.55 1.71
C TYR A 185 -4.87 14.33 0.22
N LYS A 186 -6.15 14.35 -0.17
CA LYS A 186 -6.59 14.19 -1.56
C LYS A 186 -7.15 15.53 -2.07
N LEU A 187 -6.45 16.10 -3.06
CA LEU A 187 -6.94 17.27 -3.80
C LEU A 187 -7.99 16.85 -4.82
N VAL A 188 -8.94 17.73 -5.08
CA VAL A 188 -9.91 17.60 -6.17
C VAL A 188 -9.20 17.69 -7.51
N ASN A 189 -9.26 16.64 -8.32
CA ASN A 189 -8.79 16.64 -9.70
C ASN A 189 -9.95 16.97 -10.65
N LYS A 190 -10.09 18.24 -11.00
CA LYS A 190 -11.05 18.72 -12.02
C LYS A 190 -10.68 18.09 -13.37
N GLY A 191 -11.33 17.00 -13.76
CA GLY A 191 -11.13 16.32 -15.05
C GLY A 191 -11.08 14.81 -15.02
N ILE A 192 -10.83 14.16 -13.89
CA ILE A 192 -10.81 12.70 -13.75
C ILE A 192 -12.00 12.20 -12.92
N ASP A 193 -12.44 12.98 -11.95
CA ASP A 193 -13.52 12.64 -11.00
C ASP A 193 -14.92 13.11 -11.46
N ASP A 194 -15.05 13.69 -12.65
CA ASP A 194 -16.30 14.23 -13.23
C ASP A 194 -17.38 13.16 -13.57
N LYS A 195 -17.27 11.96 -13.02
CA LYS A 195 -18.24 10.87 -13.31
C LYS A 195 -19.63 11.07 -12.68
N ALA A 196 -19.78 12.01 -11.76
CA ALA A 196 -21.09 12.39 -11.21
C ALA A 196 -21.27 13.90 -11.37
N VAL A 197 -21.88 14.30 -12.46
CA VAL A 197 -22.09 15.72 -12.89
C VAL A 197 -22.78 16.57 -11.82
N ASP A 198 -23.48 15.96 -10.85
CA ASP A 198 -24.30 16.65 -9.86
C ASP A 198 -23.62 16.80 -8.48
N PHE A 199 -22.40 16.28 -8.28
CA PHE A 199 -21.71 16.36 -6.99
C PHE A 199 -20.59 17.39 -7.00
N LEU A 200 -20.63 18.31 -6.06
CA LEU A 200 -19.53 19.22 -5.74
C LEU A 200 -18.43 18.44 -5.01
N GLN A 201 -17.23 18.45 -5.57
CA GLN A 201 -16.10 17.75 -5.00
C GLN A 201 -15.47 18.59 -3.88
N ILE A 202 -14.99 17.91 -2.83
CA ILE A 202 -14.33 18.51 -1.66
C ILE A 202 -12.93 17.90 -1.51
N ASP A 203 -11.94 18.74 -1.24
CA ASP A 203 -10.61 18.25 -0.82
C ASP A 203 -10.74 17.49 0.49
N ALA A 204 -10.26 16.26 0.50
CA ALA A 204 -10.43 15.36 1.64
C ALA A 204 -9.16 15.23 2.49
N VAL A 205 -9.32 15.36 3.81
CA VAL A 205 -8.28 15.13 4.81
C VAL A 205 -8.54 13.79 5.50
N PHE A 206 -7.77 12.76 5.16
CA PHE A 206 -7.96 11.41 5.70
C PHE A 206 -7.08 11.13 6.93
N MET A 207 -6.22 12.08 7.33
CA MET A 207 -5.22 11.87 8.38
C MET A 207 -5.86 11.84 9.78
N PRO A 208 -5.85 10.68 10.49
CA PRO A 208 -6.34 10.61 11.87
C PRO A 208 -5.35 11.20 12.87
N ALA A 209 -4.05 11.17 12.58
CA ALA A 209 -3.02 11.74 13.42
C ALA A 209 -2.78 13.23 13.08
N LYS A 210 -2.96 14.10 14.07
CA LYS A 210 -2.74 15.56 13.95
C LYS A 210 -1.28 15.93 14.16
N LYS A 211 -0.64 15.32 15.18
CA LYS A 211 0.73 15.65 15.57
C LYS A 211 1.42 14.42 16.15
N PHE A 212 2.72 14.27 15.83
CA PHE A 212 3.59 13.24 16.37
C PHE A 212 4.93 13.83 16.74
N ASN A 213 5.31 13.72 18.00
CA ASN A 213 6.64 14.08 18.48
C ASN A 213 7.32 12.84 19.05
N TYR A 214 8.65 12.82 18.99
CA TYR A 214 9.45 11.84 19.72
C TYR A 214 10.74 12.45 20.23
N VAL A 215 11.21 11.91 21.35
CA VAL A 215 12.47 12.27 21.98
C VAL A 215 13.21 10.98 22.34
N VAL A 216 14.52 10.95 22.09
CA VAL A 216 15.38 9.83 22.46
C VAL A 216 16.28 10.28 23.61
N GLU A 217 16.22 9.55 24.72
CA GLU A 217 17.02 9.78 25.91
C GLU A 217 17.98 8.61 26.13
N GLU A 218 19.19 8.89 26.56
CA GLU A 218 20.15 7.86 26.97
C GLU A 218 19.87 7.36 28.39
N ILE A 219 19.80 6.05 28.56
CA ILE A 219 19.67 5.40 29.88
C ILE A 219 20.94 4.60 30.16
N ARG A 220 21.51 4.78 31.34
CA ARG A 220 22.63 3.97 31.83
C ARG A 220 22.09 2.78 32.63
N VAL A 221 22.01 1.61 31.99
CA VAL A 221 21.67 0.37 32.69
C VAL A 221 22.83 -0.13 33.51
N ASN A 222 24.07 0.05 33.04
CA ASN A 222 25.34 -0.24 33.71
C ASN A 222 26.42 0.75 33.24
N PRO A 223 27.53 0.96 33.98
CA PRO A 223 28.59 1.90 33.60
C PRO A 223 29.16 1.68 32.18
N LYS A 224 29.03 0.46 31.63
CA LYS A 224 29.54 0.09 30.32
C LYS A 224 28.45 -0.13 29.28
N ASN A 225 27.16 -0.04 29.63
CA ASN A 225 26.04 -0.37 28.73
C ASN A 225 25.05 0.80 28.67
N ILE A 226 25.23 1.66 27.67
CA ILE A 226 24.32 2.76 27.36
C ILE A 226 23.21 2.21 26.50
N LYS A 227 21.96 2.44 26.89
CA LYS A 227 20.74 2.10 26.16
C LYS A 227 19.97 3.38 25.85
N GLU A 228 19.00 3.28 25.00
CA GLU A 228 18.10 4.36 24.65
C GLU A 228 16.69 4.11 25.16
N LYS A 229 16.03 5.19 25.50
CA LYS A 229 14.62 5.29 25.80
C LYS A 229 13.98 6.19 24.77
N LEU A 230 12.99 5.69 24.06
CA LEU A 230 12.21 6.45 23.10
C LEU A 230 10.89 6.87 23.74
N LEU A 231 10.71 8.18 23.82
CA LEU A 231 9.48 8.79 24.29
C LEU A 231 8.71 9.29 23.07
N ILE A 232 7.44 8.88 22.96
CA ILE A 232 6.54 9.23 21.85
C ILE A 232 5.35 10.00 22.42
N GLU A 233 5.01 11.09 21.76
CA GLU A 233 3.79 11.88 22.00
C GLU A 233 2.97 11.93 20.73
N LEU A 234 1.70 11.54 20.82
CA LEU A 234 0.79 11.41 19.69
C LEU A 234 -0.56 12.07 19.98
N TRP A 235 -0.97 12.95 19.07
CA TRP A 235 -2.28 13.60 19.07
C TRP A 235 -3.09 13.08 17.88
N THR A 236 -4.32 12.63 18.16
CA THR A 236 -5.24 12.16 17.14
C THR A 236 -6.52 12.99 17.11
N ASN A 237 -7.27 12.89 16.02
CA ASN A 237 -8.53 13.61 15.83
C ASN A 237 -9.74 12.90 16.47
N GLY A 238 -9.54 11.79 17.21
CA GLY A 238 -10.60 11.01 17.86
C GLY A 238 -11.17 9.88 17.00
N SER A 239 -10.91 9.82 15.69
CA SER A 239 -11.33 8.67 14.86
C SER A 239 -10.55 7.40 15.19
N LEU A 240 -9.31 7.55 15.63
CA LEU A 240 -8.46 6.49 16.19
C LEU A 240 -7.90 6.94 17.52
N SER A 241 -7.83 6.02 18.49
CA SER A 241 -7.08 6.26 19.72
C SER A 241 -5.57 6.31 19.45
N PRO A 242 -4.77 7.03 20.24
CA PRO A 242 -3.32 7.05 20.10
C PRO A 242 -2.68 5.66 20.13
N GLN A 243 -3.22 4.74 20.92
CA GLN A 243 -2.75 3.35 21.01
C GLN A 243 -3.04 2.58 19.71
N GLU A 244 -4.25 2.72 19.15
CA GLU A 244 -4.61 2.11 17.86
C GLU A 244 -3.77 2.68 16.73
N ALA A 245 -3.56 3.99 16.70
CA ALA A 245 -2.73 4.65 15.69
C ALA A 245 -1.27 4.16 15.73
N LEU A 246 -0.69 3.98 16.94
CA LEU A 246 0.64 3.44 17.11
C LEU A 246 0.72 1.97 16.64
N SER A 247 -0.26 1.15 16.99
CA SER A 247 -0.35 -0.26 16.59
C SER A 247 -0.51 -0.41 15.07
N GLN A 248 -1.39 0.38 14.45
CA GLN A 248 -1.59 0.37 13.00
C GLN A 248 -0.33 0.85 12.27
N GLY A 249 0.33 1.92 12.76
CA GLY A 249 1.59 2.41 12.20
C GLY A 249 2.70 1.34 12.24
N ALA A 250 2.82 0.61 13.34
CA ALA A 250 3.76 -0.50 13.46
C ALA A 250 3.42 -1.66 12.50
N THR A 251 2.14 -1.94 12.31
CA THR A 251 1.66 -2.96 11.36
C THR A 251 2.01 -2.57 9.91
N VAL A 252 1.78 -1.32 9.52
CA VAL A 252 2.13 -0.81 8.18
C VAL A 252 3.63 -0.94 7.94
N LEU A 253 4.48 -0.55 8.90
CA LEU A 253 5.94 -0.72 8.81
C LEU A 253 6.36 -2.18 8.69
N THR A 254 5.76 -3.06 9.49
CA THR A 254 6.05 -4.50 9.43
C THR A 254 5.72 -5.07 8.06
N ASN A 255 4.57 -4.71 7.50
CA ASN A 255 4.14 -5.16 6.17
C ASN A 255 5.04 -4.58 5.06
N LEU A 256 5.52 -3.35 5.21
CA LEU A 256 6.45 -2.72 4.27
C LEU A 256 7.82 -3.42 4.26
N PHE A 257 8.35 -3.82 5.43
CA PHE A 257 9.64 -4.48 5.54
C PHE A 257 9.58 -6.00 5.30
N TYR A 258 8.41 -6.61 5.43
CA TYR A 258 8.26 -8.06 5.29
C TYR A 258 8.75 -8.63 3.94
N PRO A 259 8.46 -8.01 2.77
CA PRO A 259 8.99 -8.48 1.48
C PRO A 259 10.51 -8.40 1.40
N LEU A 260 11.13 -7.38 2.01
CA LEU A 260 12.59 -7.21 2.01
C LEU A 260 13.31 -8.33 2.76
N ARG A 261 12.66 -8.98 3.71
CA ARG A 261 13.20 -10.14 4.44
C ARG A 261 13.35 -11.39 3.55
N LYS A 262 12.59 -11.46 2.43
CA LYS A 262 12.52 -12.60 1.52
C LYS A 262 13.11 -12.30 0.14
N ILE A 263 14.06 -11.37 0.07
CA ILE A 263 14.70 -11.06 -1.21
C ILE A 263 15.59 -12.25 -1.61
N ASP A 264 15.12 -13.02 -2.59
CA ASP A 264 15.98 -13.94 -3.34
C ASP A 264 16.71 -13.10 -4.40
N PHE A 265 18.01 -12.89 -4.22
CA PHE A 265 18.86 -12.30 -5.25
C PHE A 265 18.95 -13.28 -6.42
N LYS A 266 17.99 -13.22 -7.34
CA LYS A 266 18.26 -13.73 -8.69
C LYS A 266 19.32 -12.80 -9.27
N PRO A 267 20.51 -13.31 -9.68
CA PRO A 267 21.47 -12.46 -10.37
C PRO A 267 20.70 -11.82 -11.53
N ILE A 268 20.76 -10.51 -11.61
CA ILE A 268 20.28 -9.78 -12.79
C ILE A 268 21.07 -10.41 -13.93
N ALA A 269 20.40 -11.18 -14.81
CA ALA A 269 21.02 -11.68 -16.01
C ALA A 269 21.62 -10.45 -16.70
N ASP A 270 22.91 -10.50 -16.99
CA ASP A 270 23.61 -9.41 -17.67
C ASP A 270 22.74 -8.92 -18.82
N PRO A 271 22.46 -7.60 -18.95
CA PRO A 271 21.61 -7.09 -20.02
C PRO A 271 22.20 -7.29 -21.43
N THR A 272 23.31 -8.02 -21.53
CA THR A 272 24.02 -8.34 -22.78
C THR A 272 23.54 -9.62 -23.47
N THR A 273 22.65 -10.41 -22.86
CA THR A 273 22.00 -11.52 -23.58
C THR A 273 20.57 -11.10 -23.92
N PRO A 274 20.29 -10.70 -25.16
CA PRO A 274 18.92 -10.49 -25.61
C PRO A 274 18.17 -11.79 -25.40
N ASP A 275 16.97 -11.68 -24.81
CA ASP A 275 16.10 -12.79 -24.44
C ASP A 275 16.00 -13.77 -25.61
N GLN A 276 16.56 -14.97 -25.48
CA GLN A 276 16.55 -15.97 -26.56
C GLN A 276 15.13 -16.28 -27.05
N GLN A 277 14.12 -16.02 -26.22
CA GLN A 277 12.72 -16.16 -26.59
C GLN A 277 12.22 -15.04 -27.51
N GLN A 278 12.68 -13.80 -27.35
CA GLN A 278 12.31 -12.70 -28.25
C GLN A 278 13.01 -12.83 -29.60
N ILE A 279 14.27 -13.26 -29.60
CA ILE A 279 15.03 -13.50 -30.86
C ILE A 279 14.42 -14.67 -31.63
N GLY A 280 13.93 -15.69 -30.97
CA GLY A 280 13.28 -16.83 -31.63
C GLY A 280 12.03 -16.45 -32.42
N MET A 281 11.33 -15.38 -32.05
CA MET A 281 10.10 -14.90 -32.74
C MET A 281 10.41 -13.97 -33.95
N VAL A 282 11.65 -13.52 -34.11
CA VAL A 282 12.04 -12.64 -35.21
C VAL A 282 11.96 -13.41 -36.56
N LEU A 283 11.34 -12.80 -37.55
CA LEU A 283 11.19 -13.41 -38.88
C LEU A 283 12.52 -13.41 -39.63
N ILE A 284 12.79 -14.48 -40.42
CA ILE A 284 13.99 -14.58 -41.25
C ILE A 284 14.10 -13.45 -42.29
N GLU A 285 13.00 -12.75 -42.58
CA GLU A 285 12.96 -11.58 -43.48
C GLU A 285 13.80 -10.42 -42.98
N GLU A 286 13.90 -10.26 -41.65
CA GLU A 286 14.70 -9.19 -41.01
C GLU A 286 16.22 -9.41 -41.18
N LEU A 287 16.62 -10.62 -41.46
CA LEU A 287 18.04 -10.94 -41.72
C LEU A 287 18.54 -10.35 -43.05
N GLN A 288 17.65 -9.96 -43.99
CA GLN A 288 18.00 -9.40 -45.30
C GLN A 288 18.95 -10.31 -46.09
N LEU A 289 18.64 -11.59 -46.14
CA LEU A 289 19.40 -12.60 -46.89
C LEU A 289 19.21 -12.43 -48.40
N SER A 290 20.11 -13.01 -49.18
CA SER A 290 19.92 -13.07 -50.64
C SER A 290 18.63 -13.81 -50.99
N VAL A 291 17.99 -13.43 -52.09
CA VAL A 291 16.74 -14.03 -52.59
C VAL A 291 16.84 -15.55 -52.68
N ARG A 292 18.03 -16.06 -53.00
CA ARG A 292 18.29 -17.50 -53.13
C ARG A 292 18.29 -18.20 -51.75
N ALA A 293 18.99 -17.62 -50.79
CA ALA A 293 19.05 -18.17 -49.42
C ALA A 293 17.66 -18.12 -48.76
N TYR A 294 16.97 -16.98 -48.86
CA TYR A 294 15.63 -16.80 -48.35
C TYR A 294 14.61 -17.82 -48.90
N ASN A 295 14.55 -17.98 -50.21
CA ASN A 295 13.63 -18.91 -50.86
C ASN A 295 13.89 -20.38 -50.48
N CYS A 296 15.15 -20.75 -50.26
CA CYS A 296 15.48 -22.09 -49.79
C CYS A 296 15.03 -22.35 -48.37
N LEU A 297 15.19 -21.38 -47.46
CA LEU A 297 14.71 -21.48 -46.05
C LEU A 297 13.20 -21.53 -46.02
N LYS A 298 12.49 -20.69 -46.76
CA LYS A 298 11.02 -20.71 -46.85
C LYS A 298 10.48 -22.05 -47.39
N ARG A 299 11.13 -22.68 -48.37
CA ARG A 299 10.75 -24.00 -48.87
C ARG A 299 10.98 -25.10 -47.87
N ALA A 300 11.92 -24.92 -46.95
CA ALA A 300 12.16 -25.82 -45.81
C ALA A 300 11.25 -25.55 -44.62
N GLN A 301 10.26 -24.62 -44.78
CA GLN A 301 9.31 -24.19 -43.73
C GLN A 301 9.99 -23.52 -42.52
N ILE A 302 11.19 -22.99 -42.69
CA ILE A 302 11.88 -22.18 -41.67
C ILE A 302 11.41 -20.74 -41.84
N ASN A 303 10.66 -20.21 -40.90
CA ASN A 303 10.05 -18.89 -40.98
C ASN A 303 10.61 -17.91 -39.93
N THR A 304 11.08 -18.42 -38.82
CA THR A 304 11.61 -17.63 -37.71
C THR A 304 13.08 -17.95 -37.46
N ILE A 305 13.74 -17.07 -36.72
CA ILE A 305 15.11 -17.34 -36.23
C ILE A 305 15.12 -18.52 -35.28
N GLY A 306 14.06 -18.70 -34.48
CA GLY A 306 13.89 -19.88 -33.61
C GLY A 306 13.95 -21.18 -34.39
N ASP A 307 13.19 -21.27 -35.51
CA ASP A 307 13.21 -22.45 -36.39
C ASP A 307 14.61 -22.69 -36.96
N LEU A 308 15.30 -21.62 -37.32
CA LEU A 308 16.65 -21.68 -37.88
C LEU A 308 17.69 -22.19 -36.88
N LEU A 309 17.53 -21.82 -35.59
CA LEU A 309 18.44 -22.25 -34.51
C LEU A 309 18.30 -23.74 -34.14
N GLU A 310 17.17 -24.37 -34.52
CA GLU A 310 16.97 -25.81 -34.34
C GLU A 310 17.75 -26.68 -35.33
N TYR A 311 18.25 -26.07 -36.41
CA TYR A 311 19.03 -26.75 -37.43
C TYR A 311 20.53 -26.66 -37.15
N SER A 312 21.21 -27.82 -37.16
CA SER A 312 22.68 -27.81 -37.14
C SER A 312 23.25 -27.34 -38.49
N PRO A 313 24.47 -26.79 -38.51
CA PRO A 313 25.14 -26.35 -39.73
C PRO A 313 25.16 -27.42 -40.82
N GLU A 314 25.30 -28.68 -40.44
CA GLU A 314 25.32 -29.83 -41.32
C GLU A 314 23.97 -30.11 -41.97
N LYS A 315 22.88 -30.02 -41.19
CA LYS A 315 21.48 -30.19 -41.64
C LYS A 315 21.06 -29.07 -42.61
N LEU A 316 21.51 -27.82 -42.38
CA LEU A 316 21.22 -26.72 -43.27
C LEU A 316 21.88 -26.91 -44.65
N GLN A 317 23.09 -27.45 -44.72
CA GLN A 317 23.77 -27.74 -45.99
C GLN A 317 23.13 -28.89 -46.77
N GLN A 318 22.36 -29.76 -46.13
CA GLN A 318 21.63 -30.87 -46.78
C GLN A 318 20.29 -30.44 -47.38
N LEU A 319 19.83 -29.19 -47.15
CA LEU A 319 18.62 -28.69 -47.75
C LEU A 319 18.72 -28.60 -49.26
N LYS A 320 17.69 -29.01 -49.94
CA LYS A 320 17.65 -29.05 -51.43
C LYS A 320 17.89 -27.65 -52.00
N ASN A 321 18.94 -27.50 -52.83
CA ASN A 321 19.39 -26.26 -53.46
C ASN A 321 20.03 -25.21 -52.51
N PHE A 322 20.38 -25.58 -51.27
CA PHE A 322 21.06 -24.74 -50.29
C PHE A 322 22.56 -25.07 -50.29
N GLY A 323 23.35 -24.30 -51.05
CA GLY A 323 24.76 -24.53 -51.19
C GLY A 323 25.60 -23.89 -50.09
N ARG A 324 26.91 -24.28 -49.99
CA ARG A 324 27.84 -23.74 -48.99
C ARG A 324 27.84 -22.20 -48.89
N LYS A 325 27.81 -21.49 -50.05
CA LYS A 325 27.80 -20.03 -50.07
C LYS A 325 26.56 -19.43 -49.38
N SER A 326 25.40 -20.05 -49.52
CA SER A 326 24.16 -19.58 -48.85
C SER A 326 24.17 -19.91 -47.38
N ALA A 327 24.79 -21.01 -46.96
CA ALA A 327 24.97 -21.34 -45.54
C ALA A 327 25.95 -20.35 -44.90
N ASP A 328 27.07 -20.04 -45.51
CA ASP A 328 28.04 -19.08 -45.00
C ASP A 328 27.44 -17.68 -44.86
N GLU A 329 26.60 -17.26 -45.80
CA GLU A 329 25.86 -16.00 -45.78
C GLU A 329 24.94 -15.93 -44.51
N VAL A 330 24.18 -16.98 -44.27
CA VAL A 330 23.29 -17.05 -43.10
C VAL A 330 24.09 -17.03 -41.80
N PHE A 331 25.21 -17.77 -41.69
CA PHE A 331 26.04 -17.78 -40.48
C PHE A 331 26.70 -16.42 -40.23
N VAL A 332 27.22 -15.76 -41.27
CA VAL A 332 27.82 -14.43 -41.14
C VAL A 332 26.76 -13.42 -40.71
N THR A 333 25.56 -13.46 -41.29
CA THR A 333 24.48 -12.54 -40.98
C THR A 333 23.94 -12.72 -39.55
N LEU A 334 23.76 -13.96 -39.08
CA LEU A 334 23.36 -14.25 -37.70
C LEU A 334 24.41 -13.74 -36.71
N LYS A 335 25.71 -13.95 -37.02
CA LYS A 335 26.78 -13.48 -36.16
C LYS A 335 26.90 -11.96 -36.15
N THR A 336 26.75 -11.29 -37.30
CA THR A 336 26.93 -9.82 -37.40
C THR A 336 25.73 -9.05 -36.88
N LYS A 337 24.50 -9.51 -37.12
CA LYS A 337 23.27 -8.80 -36.72
C LYS A 337 22.79 -9.18 -35.32
N LEU A 338 22.95 -10.43 -34.89
CA LEU A 338 22.36 -10.95 -33.66
C LEU A 338 23.40 -11.50 -32.67
N GLY A 339 24.68 -11.56 -33.06
CA GLY A 339 25.73 -12.08 -32.20
C GLY A 339 25.62 -13.61 -31.92
N ILE A 340 24.79 -14.34 -32.69
CA ILE A 340 24.49 -15.75 -32.46
C ILE A 340 25.40 -16.60 -33.34
N ILE A 341 25.99 -17.65 -32.75
CA ILE A 341 26.78 -18.67 -33.43
C ILE A 341 26.00 -19.98 -33.39
N LEU A 342 25.63 -20.53 -34.54
CA LEU A 342 25.03 -21.87 -34.63
C LEU A 342 26.09 -22.92 -34.23
N LYS A 343 25.72 -23.79 -33.31
CA LYS A 343 26.57 -24.90 -32.82
C LYS A 343 26.36 -26.16 -33.65
#